data_266d91625555a0147550966060ec6790
#
_entry.id   266d91625555a0147550966060ec6790
#
_cell.length_a   1.000
_cell.length_b   1.000
_cell.length_c   1.000
_cell.angle_alpha   90.00
_cell.angle_beta   90.00
_cell.angle_gamma   90.00
#
_symmetry.space_group_name_H-M   'P 1'
#
loop_
_entity.id
_entity.type
_entity.pdbx_description
1 polymer ?
#
loop_
_entity_poly.entity_id
_entity_poly.type
_entity_poly.pdbx_seq_one_letter_code
_entity_poly.pdbx_strand_id
1 'polypeptide(L)'
;PSGVPSRPAVISVRTGENTPPEATVPIPNLFLQSDDKAGRSIDLQLYFTDADAPGDRLSYFVSPSAEKVVECRVQDSELLVRPCAAGCTTLTVTARDLDGAAATSEFQVIVDGTGVAMELFPNPCRDVLNVRIPDAEGDFSIRFHNAAGQQVLATQVSIRASDNGNTGRIDVSGLSPGTYSCTVECRGRKLNSHIIKR
;
A
#
# COMPACT_ATOMS: atom_id res chain seq x y z
N PRO A 1 -42.33 -49.89 5.14
CA PRO A 1 -41.04 -49.41 4.67
C PRO A 1 -41.32 -48.30 3.67
N SER A 2 -41.19 -47.05 4.16
CA SER A 2 -41.36 -45.84 3.37
C SER A 2 -40.03 -45.52 2.74
N GLY A 3 -39.82 -45.90 1.47
CA GLY A 3 -38.69 -45.46 0.67
C GLY A 3 -38.84 -43.99 0.33
N VAL A 4 -37.98 -43.17 0.90
CA VAL A 4 -37.84 -41.78 0.51
C VAL A 4 -37.14 -41.80 -0.85
N PRO A 5 -37.73 -41.23 -1.93
CA PRO A 5 -37.04 -41.19 -3.21
C PRO A 5 -35.79 -40.28 -3.09
N SER A 6 -34.62 -40.81 -3.36
CA SER A 6 -33.41 -40.05 -3.47
C SER A 6 -33.55 -39.00 -4.59
N ARG A 7 -33.31 -37.75 -4.29
CA ARG A 7 -33.21 -36.69 -5.32
C ARG A 7 -32.14 -37.06 -6.32
N PRO A 8 -32.41 -37.01 -7.61
CA PRO A 8 -31.37 -37.22 -8.61
C PRO A 8 -30.28 -36.14 -8.46
N ALA A 9 -29.03 -36.58 -8.43
CA ALA A 9 -27.90 -35.68 -8.51
C ALA A 9 -27.88 -35.05 -9.91
N VAL A 10 -28.04 -33.77 -10.01
CA VAL A 10 -27.85 -33.04 -11.27
C VAL A 10 -26.35 -32.86 -11.45
N ILE A 11 -25.77 -33.63 -12.38
CA ILE A 11 -24.40 -33.43 -12.84
C ILE A 11 -24.49 -32.44 -13.99
N SER A 12 -24.04 -31.21 -13.76
CA SER A 12 -23.85 -30.24 -14.82
C SER A 12 -22.56 -30.59 -15.56
N VAL A 13 -22.67 -31.09 -16.76
CA VAL A 13 -21.53 -31.30 -17.66
C VAL A 13 -21.38 -30.02 -18.49
N ARG A 14 -20.26 -29.31 -18.34
CA ARG A 14 -19.88 -28.22 -19.25
C ARG A 14 -19.40 -28.84 -20.55
N THR A 15 -19.90 -28.37 -21.68
CA THR A 15 -19.59 -28.85 -23.04
C THR A 15 -18.89 -27.76 -23.87
N GLY A 16 -18.14 -26.86 -23.26
CA GLY A 16 -17.37 -25.82 -23.92
C GLY A 16 -15.89 -25.83 -23.51
N GLU A 17 -15.04 -25.24 -24.33
CA GLU A 17 -13.66 -24.92 -23.91
C GLU A 17 -13.72 -23.83 -22.83
N ASN A 18 -12.92 -23.98 -21.74
CA ASN A 18 -12.83 -22.99 -20.69
C ASN A 18 -12.12 -21.73 -21.19
N THR A 19 -12.71 -20.58 -20.95
CA THR A 19 -12.06 -19.29 -21.19
C THR A 19 -11.50 -18.79 -19.86
N PRO A 20 -10.19 -18.48 -19.76
CA PRO A 20 -9.62 -17.94 -18.52
C PRO A 20 -10.26 -16.60 -18.15
N PRO A 21 -10.38 -16.30 -16.85
CA PRO A 21 -10.82 -14.97 -16.41
C PRO A 21 -9.83 -13.88 -16.84
N GLU A 22 -10.32 -12.65 -16.96
CA GLU A 22 -9.52 -11.50 -17.36
C GLU A 22 -9.66 -10.37 -16.34
N ALA A 23 -8.54 -9.67 -16.05
CA ALA A 23 -8.55 -8.40 -15.33
C ALA A 23 -8.82 -7.26 -16.33
N THR A 24 -10.02 -6.71 -16.32
CA THR A 24 -10.49 -5.75 -17.35
C THR A 24 -10.14 -4.30 -17.03
N VAL A 25 -10.09 -3.95 -15.76
CA VAL A 25 -9.80 -2.60 -15.27
C VAL A 25 -8.81 -2.69 -14.12
N PRO A 26 -7.77 -1.82 -14.06
CA PRO A 26 -6.86 -1.81 -12.92
C PRO A 26 -7.58 -1.36 -11.64
N ILE A 27 -7.34 -2.07 -10.55
CA ILE A 27 -7.84 -1.69 -9.22
C ILE A 27 -7.11 -0.41 -8.79
N PRO A 28 -7.82 0.65 -8.38
CA PRO A 28 -7.18 1.90 -7.97
C PRO A 28 -6.41 1.74 -6.65
N ASN A 29 -5.32 2.48 -6.51
CA ASN A 29 -4.56 2.53 -5.27
C ASN A 29 -5.43 3.06 -4.12
N LEU A 30 -5.28 2.46 -2.93
CA LEU A 30 -5.98 2.87 -1.72
C LEU A 30 -5.10 3.75 -0.84
N PHE A 31 -5.72 4.77 -0.25
CA PHE A 31 -5.14 5.62 0.78
C PHE A 31 -6.00 5.48 2.04
N LEU A 32 -5.41 4.94 3.10
CA LEU A 32 -6.07 4.68 4.38
C LEU A 32 -5.38 5.46 5.50
N GLN A 33 -6.13 5.81 6.53
CA GLN A 33 -5.58 6.32 7.78
C GLN A 33 -5.38 5.14 8.74
N SER A 34 -4.31 5.14 9.53
CA SER A 34 -4.01 4.02 10.45
C SER A 34 -5.04 3.85 11.57
N ASP A 35 -5.86 4.87 11.85
CA ASP A 35 -6.96 4.84 12.82
C ASP A 35 -8.33 4.49 12.20
N ASP A 36 -8.41 4.33 10.87
CA ASP A 36 -9.63 3.91 10.18
C ASP A 36 -9.91 2.41 10.40
N LYS A 37 -10.56 2.12 11.53
CA LYS A 37 -10.92 0.72 11.90
C LYS A 37 -11.96 0.10 10.98
N ALA A 38 -12.71 0.90 10.23
CA ALA A 38 -13.70 0.40 9.30
C ALA A 38 -13.03 -0.23 8.07
N GLY A 39 -11.94 0.37 7.60
CA GLY A 39 -11.26 -0.01 6.38
C GLY A 39 -12.02 0.37 5.11
N ARG A 40 -11.65 -0.25 3.99
CA ARG A 40 -12.28 -0.05 2.68
C ARG A 40 -12.70 -1.36 2.08
N SER A 41 -13.90 -1.37 1.52
CA SER A 41 -14.46 -2.49 0.77
C SER A 41 -14.34 -2.24 -0.72
N ILE A 42 -13.95 -3.27 -1.48
CA ILE A 42 -13.80 -3.27 -2.93
C ILE A 42 -14.59 -4.46 -3.46
N ASP A 43 -15.53 -4.20 -4.38
CA ASP A 43 -16.20 -5.26 -5.12
C ASP A 43 -15.32 -5.70 -6.29
N LEU A 44 -14.77 -6.89 -6.21
CA LEU A 44 -13.83 -7.44 -7.19
C LEU A 44 -14.49 -7.82 -8.52
N GLN A 45 -15.82 -8.00 -8.56
CA GLN A 45 -16.55 -8.24 -9.81
C GLN A 45 -16.46 -7.06 -10.79
N LEU A 46 -16.16 -5.88 -10.30
CA LEU A 46 -15.97 -4.69 -11.14
C LEU A 46 -14.65 -4.70 -11.92
N TYR A 47 -13.71 -5.56 -11.53
CA TYR A 47 -12.33 -5.55 -12.04
C TYR A 47 -11.95 -6.84 -12.78
N PHE A 48 -12.73 -7.90 -12.59
CA PHE A 48 -12.50 -9.18 -13.25
C PHE A 48 -13.76 -9.65 -13.96
N THR A 49 -13.58 -10.20 -15.14
CA THR A 49 -14.67 -10.81 -15.93
C THR A 49 -14.27 -12.21 -16.37
N ASP A 50 -15.28 -13.01 -16.64
CA ASP A 50 -15.13 -14.31 -17.24
C ASP A 50 -16.17 -14.46 -18.34
N ALA A 51 -15.75 -14.91 -19.53
CA ALA A 51 -16.61 -15.07 -20.69
C ALA A 51 -17.65 -16.21 -20.51
N ASP A 52 -17.35 -17.16 -19.62
CA ASP A 52 -18.21 -18.29 -19.31
C ASP A 52 -19.23 -17.98 -18.19
N ALA A 53 -19.21 -16.74 -17.68
CA ALA A 53 -20.22 -16.27 -16.72
C ALA A 53 -21.62 -16.20 -17.39
N PRO A 54 -22.72 -16.49 -16.65
CA PRO A 54 -22.81 -16.68 -15.17
C PRO A 54 -22.57 -18.13 -14.70
N GLY A 55 -22.19 -19.02 -15.58
CA GLY A 55 -21.97 -20.43 -15.25
C GLY A 55 -20.68 -20.66 -14.44
N ASP A 56 -19.70 -19.77 -14.57
CA ASP A 56 -18.43 -19.84 -13.86
C ASP A 56 -18.30 -18.75 -12.80
N ARG A 57 -18.36 -19.15 -11.54
CA ARG A 57 -18.17 -18.22 -10.41
C ARG A 57 -16.68 -18.08 -10.12
N LEU A 58 -16.20 -16.85 -10.17
CA LEU A 58 -14.84 -16.54 -9.79
C LEU A 58 -14.65 -16.64 -8.27
N SER A 59 -13.55 -17.27 -7.87
CA SER A 59 -13.05 -17.28 -6.50
C SER A 59 -11.87 -16.31 -6.39
N TYR A 60 -11.84 -15.50 -5.33
CA TYR A 60 -10.84 -14.46 -5.18
C TYR A 60 -9.89 -14.74 -4.03
N PHE A 61 -8.61 -14.52 -4.28
CA PHE A 61 -7.52 -14.64 -3.31
C PHE A 61 -6.73 -13.36 -3.30
N VAL A 62 -6.25 -12.94 -2.11
CA VAL A 62 -5.48 -11.71 -1.95
C VAL A 62 -4.22 -11.99 -1.14
N SER A 63 -3.10 -11.48 -1.62
CA SER A 63 -1.81 -11.59 -0.96
C SER A 63 -1.16 -10.21 -0.82
N PRO A 64 -0.91 -9.73 0.40
CA PRO A 64 -0.15 -8.52 0.64
C PRO A 64 1.36 -8.80 0.58
N SER A 65 2.14 -7.87 -0.02
CA SER A 65 3.61 -7.93 -0.01
C SER A 65 4.21 -7.64 1.37
N ALA A 66 3.43 -6.97 2.26
CA ALA A 66 3.79 -6.68 3.65
C ALA A 66 2.56 -6.89 4.55
N GLU A 67 2.48 -8.06 5.18
CA GLU A 67 1.33 -8.49 6.01
C GLU A 67 1.07 -7.61 7.24
N LYS A 68 2.09 -6.90 7.74
CA LYS A 68 1.96 -6.03 8.92
C LYS A 68 1.27 -4.71 8.64
N VAL A 69 1.15 -4.29 7.37
CA VAL A 69 0.61 -2.98 7.00
C VAL A 69 -0.91 -2.99 6.94
N VAL A 70 -1.48 -4.08 6.42
CA VAL A 70 -2.93 -4.24 6.27
C VAL A 70 -3.39 -5.65 6.59
N GLU A 71 -4.61 -5.77 7.08
CA GLU A 71 -5.37 -7.02 7.12
C GLU A 71 -6.33 -7.05 5.94
N CYS A 72 -6.29 -8.15 5.19
CA CYS A 72 -7.16 -8.37 4.03
C CYS A 72 -8.11 -9.53 4.30
N ARG A 73 -9.39 -9.34 4.00
CA ARG A 73 -10.41 -10.38 4.07
C ARG A 73 -11.24 -10.36 2.82
N VAL A 74 -11.36 -11.52 2.18
CA VAL A 74 -12.27 -11.71 1.04
C VAL A 74 -13.47 -12.52 1.50
N GLN A 75 -14.67 -12.02 1.16
CA GLN A 75 -15.91 -12.72 1.36
C GLN A 75 -16.72 -12.62 0.06
N ASP A 76 -16.95 -13.76 -0.59
CA ASP A 76 -17.50 -13.83 -1.95
C ASP A 76 -16.67 -12.98 -2.92
N SER A 77 -17.20 -11.87 -3.43
CA SER A 77 -16.51 -10.92 -4.32
C SER A 77 -16.03 -9.66 -3.61
N GLU A 78 -16.33 -9.51 -2.33
CA GLU A 78 -15.99 -8.31 -1.57
C GLU A 78 -14.65 -8.46 -0.86
N LEU A 79 -13.70 -7.61 -1.22
CA LEU A 79 -12.41 -7.47 -0.54
C LEU A 79 -12.48 -6.34 0.49
N LEU A 80 -12.36 -6.68 1.75
CA LEU A 80 -12.19 -5.73 2.84
C LEU A 80 -10.71 -5.57 3.16
N VAL A 81 -10.21 -4.33 3.10
CA VAL A 81 -8.84 -3.95 3.47
C VAL A 81 -8.87 -3.05 4.69
N ARG A 82 -8.26 -3.50 5.79
CA ARG A 82 -8.14 -2.73 7.04
C ARG A 82 -6.70 -2.34 7.31
N PRO A 83 -6.43 -1.10 7.71
CA PRO A 83 -5.10 -0.69 8.11
C PRO A 83 -4.71 -1.32 9.45
N CYS A 84 -3.47 -1.81 9.55
CA CYS A 84 -2.87 -2.34 10.79
C CYS A 84 -1.74 -1.45 11.29
N ALA A 85 -0.88 -1.01 10.38
CA ALA A 85 0.25 -0.14 10.68
C ALA A 85 0.50 0.84 9.54
N ALA A 86 1.10 1.98 9.85
CA ALA A 86 1.54 2.92 8.82
C ALA A 86 2.58 2.26 7.90
N GLY A 87 2.44 2.50 6.60
CA GLY A 87 3.34 1.92 5.61
C GLY A 87 2.72 1.84 4.22
N CYS A 88 3.40 1.10 3.35
CA CYS A 88 2.91 0.82 2.01
C CYS A 88 3.03 -0.69 1.74
N THR A 89 2.02 -1.25 1.13
CA THR A 89 2.02 -2.65 0.68
C THR A 89 1.41 -2.74 -0.70
N THR A 90 1.87 -3.70 -1.50
CA THR A 90 1.21 -4.07 -2.76
C THR A 90 0.31 -5.26 -2.49
N LEU A 91 -0.94 -5.17 -2.88
CA LEU A 91 -1.88 -6.28 -2.86
C LEU A 91 -1.95 -6.90 -4.25
N THR A 92 -1.72 -8.21 -4.31
CA THR A 92 -1.96 -9.01 -5.51
C THR A 92 -3.30 -9.73 -5.33
N VAL A 93 -4.26 -9.41 -6.18
CA VAL A 93 -5.57 -10.09 -6.24
C VAL A 93 -5.52 -11.13 -7.35
N THR A 94 -5.90 -12.35 -7.03
CA THR A 94 -6.03 -13.45 -7.98
C THR A 94 -7.50 -13.86 -8.09
N ALA A 95 -8.09 -13.73 -9.26
CA ALA A 95 -9.38 -14.31 -9.59
C ALA A 95 -9.16 -15.68 -10.25
N ARG A 96 -9.86 -16.69 -9.79
CA ARG A 96 -9.77 -18.06 -10.31
C ARG A 96 -11.16 -18.59 -10.65
N ASP A 97 -11.28 -19.20 -11.83
CA ASP A 97 -12.48 -19.90 -12.27
C ASP A 97 -12.61 -21.30 -11.64
N LEU A 98 -13.67 -22.04 -12.00
CA LEU A 98 -13.91 -23.39 -11.50
C LEU A 98 -12.97 -24.45 -12.11
N ASP A 99 -12.40 -24.19 -13.28
CA ASP A 99 -11.47 -25.08 -13.98
C ASP A 99 -10.01 -24.83 -13.57
N GLY A 100 -9.77 -23.79 -12.76
CA GLY A 100 -8.48 -23.48 -12.16
C GLY A 100 -7.64 -22.47 -12.92
N ALA A 101 -8.13 -21.91 -14.05
CA ALA A 101 -7.47 -20.80 -14.72
C ALA A 101 -7.58 -19.53 -13.87
N ALA A 102 -6.64 -18.60 -14.02
CA ALA A 102 -6.56 -17.45 -13.12
C ALA A 102 -6.07 -16.18 -13.83
N ALA A 103 -6.57 -15.05 -13.37
CA ALA A 103 -6.07 -13.72 -13.69
C ALA A 103 -5.63 -12.99 -12.43
N THR A 104 -4.65 -12.09 -12.56
CA THR A 104 -4.12 -11.31 -11.45
C THR A 104 -4.19 -9.82 -11.73
N SER A 105 -4.41 -9.03 -10.68
CA SER A 105 -4.31 -7.57 -10.69
C SER A 105 -3.59 -7.10 -9.44
N GLU A 106 -2.76 -6.08 -9.57
CA GLU A 106 -1.99 -5.52 -8.46
C GLU A 106 -2.34 -4.05 -8.24
N PHE A 107 -2.40 -3.64 -6.97
CA PHE A 107 -2.57 -2.25 -6.59
C PHE A 107 -1.87 -1.95 -5.27
N GLN A 108 -1.56 -0.68 -5.04
CA GLN A 108 -0.90 -0.25 -3.81
C GLN A 108 -1.91 0.19 -2.76
N VAL A 109 -1.63 -0.18 -1.51
CA VAL A 109 -2.31 0.37 -0.33
C VAL A 109 -1.29 1.15 0.48
N ILE A 110 -1.59 2.43 0.68
CA ILE A 110 -0.79 3.35 1.46
C ILE A 110 -1.58 3.66 2.73
N VAL A 111 -1.02 3.29 3.88
CA VAL A 111 -1.60 3.57 5.19
C VAL A 111 -0.85 4.73 5.81
N ASP A 112 -1.55 5.86 5.98
CA ASP A 112 -1.02 7.00 6.70
C ASP A 112 -1.14 6.79 8.21
N GLY A 113 -0.01 6.93 8.91
CA GLY A 113 -0.02 6.93 10.38
C GLY A 113 -0.65 8.21 10.92
N THR A 114 -1.55 8.07 11.88
CA THR A 114 -1.94 9.21 12.70
C THR A 114 -0.70 9.67 13.47
N GLY A 115 -0.13 10.79 13.06
CA GLY A 115 1.01 11.39 13.76
C GLY A 115 2.38 10.81 13.42
N VAL A 116 2.62 10.27 12.24
CA VAL A 116 4.00 10.06 11.78
C VAL A 116 4.64 11.43 11.56
N ALA A 117 5.07 12.00 12.66
CA ALA A 117 5.88 13.20 12.64
C ALA A 117 7.29 12.81 12.19
N MET A 118 7.71 13.35 11.05
CA MET A 118 9.12 13.36 10.72
C MET A 118 9.84 14.23 11.74
N GLU A 119 10.77 13.65 12.46
CA GLU A 119 11.62 14.40 13.39
C GLU A 119 12.96 14.68 12.72
N LEU A 120 13.36 15.93 12.79
CA LEU A 120 14.64 16.42 12.27
C LEU A 120 15.49 16.93 13.44
N PHE A 121 16.66 16.33 13.65
CA PHE A 121 17.52 16.69 14.76
C PHE A 121 19.03 16.58 14.43
N PRO A 122 19.89 17.41 15.05
CA PRO A 122 19.54 18.53 15.89
C PRO A 122 18.85 19.65 15.08
N ASN A 123 17.98 20.39 15.72
CA ASN A 123 17.39 21.60 15.14
C ASN A 123 17.42 22.72 16.21
N PRO A 124 18.26 23.75 16.07
CA PRO A 124 19.12 24.10 14.90
C PRO A 124 20.24 23.11 14.60
N CYS A 125 20.57 22.95 13.32
CA CYS A 125 21.64 22.08 12.83
C CYS A 125 22.85 22.90 12.30
N ARG A 126 24.00 22.21 12.17
CA ARG A 126 25.18 22.71 11.46
C ARG A 126 25.39 21.87 10.19
N ASP A 127 26.28 20.92 10.20
CA ASP A 127 26.71 20.21 8.99
C ASP A 127 25.89 18.91 8.76
N VAL A 128 25.28 18.41 9.82
CA VAL A 128 24.55 17.13 9.80
C VAL A 128 23.17 17.28 10.37
N LEU A 129 22.21 16.69 9.71
CA LEU A 129 20.83 16.56 10.13
C LEU A 129 20.46 15.08 10.14
N ASN A 130 19.88 14.61 11.23
CA ASN A 130 19.28 13.29 11.27
C ASN A 130 17.79 13.42 11.04
N VAL A 131 17.25 12.46 10.30
CA VAL A 131 15.81 12.32 10.10
C VAL A 131 15.37 11.02 10.76
N ARG A 132 14.32 11.10 11.56
CA ARG A 132 13.63 9.96 12.13
C ARG A 132 12.20 9.95 11.62
N ILE A 133 11.80 8.83 11.05
CA ILE A 133 10.42 8.58 10.64
C ILE A 133 10.05 7.25 11.30
N PRO A 134 9.19 7.26 12.33
CA PRO A 134 8.75 6.03 12.98
C PRO A 134 8.18 5.05 11.95
N ASP A 135 8.50 3.77 12.12
CA ASP A 135 8.01 2.65 11.31
C ASP A 135 8.31 2.74 9.79
N ALA A 136 9.25 3.61 9.39
CA ALA A 136 9.68 3.71 7.99
C ALA A 136 11.12 3.22 7.82
N GLU A 137 11.33 2.33 6.85
CA GLU A 137 12.65 1.86 6.41
C GLU A 137 12.78 1.95 4.90
N GLY A 138 13.97 2.19 4.41
CA GLY A 138 14.29 2.27 2.98
C GLY A 138 14.91 3.59 2.58
N ASP A 139 14.89 3.84 1.28
CA ASP A 139 15.48 5.03 0.66
C ASP A 139 14.39 6.07 0.38
N PHE A 140 14.62 7.30 0.85
CA PHE A 140 13.68 8.39 0.78
C PHE A 140 14.29 9.58 0.06
N SER A 141 13.52 10.20 -0.85
CA SER A 141 13.88 11.48 -1.45
C SER A 141 13.59 12.62 -0.49
N ILE A 142 14.60 13.47 -0.27
CA ILE A 142 14.49 14.64 0.58
C ILE A 142 14.80 15.89 -0.24
N ARG A 143 13.98 16.92 -0.05
CA ARG A 143 14.15 18.22 -0.68
C ARG A 143 14.10 19.33 0.35
N PHE A 144 15.03 20.28 0.22
CA PHE A 144 15.06 21.48 1.04
C PHE A 144 14.77 22.72 0.19
N HIS A 145 13.89 23.57 0.69
CA HIS A 145 13.55 24.83 0.07
C HIS A 145 13.87 25.98 1.04
N ASN A 146 14.43 27.06 0.49
CA ASN A 146 14.67 28.29 1.26
C ASN A 146 13.35 29.06 1.53
N ALA A 147 13.44 30.19 2.22
CA ALA A 147 12.29 31.02 2.54
C ALA A 147 11.58 31.62 1.30
N ALA A 148 12.26 31.67 0.14
CA ALA A 148 11.69 32.09 -1.13
C ALA A 148 11.01 30.93 -1.89
N GLY A 149 10.95 29.70 -1.30
CA GLY A 149 10.37 28.52 -1.94
C GLY A 149 11.26 27.88 -3.00
N GLN A 150 12.50 28.33 -3.17
CA GLN A 150 13.44 27.73 -4.14
C GLN A 150 14.05 26.47 -3.55
N GLN A 151 14.12 25.40 -4.35
CA GLN A 151 14.80 24.18 -3.97
C GLN A 151 16.32 24.41 -3.97
N VAL A 152 16.96 24.21 -2.82
CA VAL A 152 18.38 24.44 -2.62
C VAL A 152 19.19 23.17 -2.42
N LEU A 153 18.53 22.08 -2.02
CA LEU A 153 19.15 20.78 -1.87
C LEU A 153 18.12 19.68 -2.19
N ALA A 154 18.55 18.67 -2.95
CA ALA A 154 17.81 17.44 -3.14
C ALA A 154 18.79 16.27 -2.96
N THR A 155 18.43 15.32 -2.12
CA THR A 155 19.26 14.15 -1.83
C THR A 155 18.39 12.95 -1.50
N GLN A 156 19.01 11.78 -1.44
CA GLN A 156 18.38 10.58 -0.91
C GLN A 156 18.97 10.25 0.46
N VAL A 157 18.15 9.74 1.34
CA VAL A 157 18.56 9.24 2.64
C VAL A 157 18.05 7.82 2.85
N SER A 158 18.96 6.95 3.29
CA SER A 158 18.60 5.60 3.72
C SER A 158 18.23 5.61 5.20
N ILE A 159 16.98 5.29 5.50
CA ILE A 159 16.50 5.14 6.88
C ILE A 159 16.62 3.66 7.24
N ARG A 160 17.29 3.38 8.34
CA ARG A 160 17.55 2.03 8.84
C ARG A 160 17.06 1.92 10.28
N ALA A 161 16.65 0.70 10.65
CA ALA A 161 16.35 0.37 12.04
C ALA A 161 17.57 0.64 12.93
N SER A 162 17.35 1.26 14.07
CA SER A 162 18.33 1.47 15.12
C SER A 162 17.67 1.37 16.49
N ASP A 163 18.46 1.22 17.55
CA ASP A 163 17.98 1.10 18.94
C ASP A 163 17.15 2.33 19.38
N ASN A 164 17.37 3.48 18.71
CA ASN A 164 16.68 4.74 18.99
C ASN A 164 15.56 5.06 17.95
N GLY A 165 15.08 4.04 17.24
CA GLY A 165 14.09 4.17 16.15
C GLY A 165 14.75 4.30 14.77
N ASN A 166 13.93 4.29 13.73
CA ASN A 166 14.38 4.28 12.34
C ASN A 166 14.93 5.65 11.94
N THR A 167 16.25 5.74 11.73
CA THR A 167 16.95 7.00 11.47
C THR A 167 17.78 6.96 10.19
N GLY A 168 17.89 8.12 9.56
CA GLY A 168 18.79 8.39 8.46
C GLY A 168 19.60 9.67 8.69
N ARG A 169 20.72 9.83 7.99
CA ARG A 169 21.65 10.97 8.13
C ARG A 169 21.74 11.73 6.82
N ILE A 170 21.67 13.06 6.92
CA ILE A 170 21.72 13.99 5.79
C ILE A 170 22.88 14.95 6.01
N ASP A 171 23.71 15.15 4.99
CA ASP A 171 24.71 16.23 4.96
C ASP A 171 24.04 17.51 4.49
N VAL A 172 24.07 18.53 5.34
CA VAL A 172 23.54 19.88 5.09
C VAL A 172 24.63 20.94 5.18
N SER A 173 25.92 20.56 5.15
CA SER A 173 27.06 21.48 5.25
C SER A 173 27.07 22.52 4.12
N GLY A 174 26.58 22.16 2.93
CA GLY A 174 26.47 23.04 1.77
C GLY A 174 25.36 24.09 1.85
N LEU A 175 24.48 24.03 2.86
CA LEU A 175 23.43 25.03 3.05
C LEU A 175 23.96 26.24 3.80
N SER A 176 23.64 27.45 3.35
CA SER A 176 23.92 28.69 4.07
C SER A 176 23.09 28.77 5.37
N PRO A 177 23.53 29.56 6.38
CA PRO A 177 22.69 29.81 7.56
C PRO A 177 21.32 30.37 7.17
N GLY A 178 20.25 29.83 7.77
CA GLY A 178 18.89 30.25 7.45
C GLY A 178 17.84 29.22 7.86
N THR A 179 16.59 29.53 7.55
CA THR A 179 15.43 28.64 7.77
C THR A 179 15.07 27.96 6.46
N TYR A 180 14.83 26.66 6.53
CA TYR A 180 14.49 25.84 5.38
C TYR A 180 13.26 24.99 5.66
N SER A 181 12.40 24.83 4.68
CA SER A 181 11.39 23.79 4.70
C SER A 181 12.00 22.50 4.13
N CYS A 182 11.78 21.40 4.80
CA CYS A 182 12.23 20.07 4.42
C CYS A 182 11.02 19.21 4.05
N THR A 183 11.03 18.65 2.85
CA THR A 183 10.02 17.70 2.40
C THR A 183 10.67 16.35 2.16
N VAL A 184 10.16 15.32 2.81
CA VAL A 184 10.52 13.92 2.57
C VAL A 184 9.41 13.28 1.74
N GLU A 185 9.78 12.68 0.64
CA GLU A 185 8.86 11.96 -0.23
C GLU A 185 9.25 10.49 -0.30
N CYS A 186 8.30 9.63 0.08
CA CYS A 186 8.44 8.19 0.01
C CYS A 186 7.15 7.58 -0.53
N ARG A 187 7.24 6.85 -1.65
CA ARG A 187 6.12 6.10 -2.22
C ARG A 187 4.80 6.90 -2.28
N GLY A 188 4.88 8.16 -2.71
CA GLY A 188 3.73 9.06 -2.84
C GLY A 188 3.29 9.81 -1.57
N ARG A 189 3.98 9.60 -0.44
CA ARG A 189 3.77 10.38 0.79
C ARG A 189 4.71 11.58 0.85
N LYS A 190 4.21 12.71 1.31
CA LYS A 190 4.99 13.92 1.57
C LYS A 190 4.89 14.29 3.04
N LEU A 191 6.02 14.25 3.73
CA LEU A 191 6.17 14.72 5.11
C LEU A 191 6.92 16.04 5.07
N ASN A 192 6.40 17.05 5.75
CA ASN A 192 6.99 18.39 5.77
C ASN A 192 7.42 18.76 7.19
N SER A 193 8.58 19.38 7.30
CA SER A 193 9.09 19.94 8.54
C SER A 193 9.95 21.18 8.25
N HIS A 194 10.44 21.85 9.29
CA HIS A 194 11.30 23.02 9.16
C HIS A 194 12.56 22.84 9.96
N ILE A 195 13.68 23.37 9.43
CA ILE A 195 14.96 23.39 10.12
C ILE A 195 15.55 24.80 10.16
N ILE A 196 16.40 25.02 11.15
CA ILE A 196 17.26 26.21 11.25
C ILE A 196 18.70 25.75 11.08
N LYS A 197 19.36 26.22 10.03
CA LYS A 197 20.78 26.02 9.76
C LYS A 197 21.58 27.18 10.40
N ARG A 198 22.63 26.82 11.11
CA ARG A 198 23.59 27.77 11.72
C ARG A 198 24.97 27.64 11.12
#